data_23c94e7b31a20a27a1c290ece66e1f28
#
_entry.id   23c94e7b31a20a27a1c290ece66e1f28
#
_cell.length_a   1.000
_cell.length_b   1.000
_cell.length_c   1.000
_cell.angle_alpha   90.00
_cell.angle_beta   90.00
_cell.angle_gamma   90.00
#
_symmetry.space_group_name_H-M   'P 1'
#
loop_
_entity.id
_entity.type
_entity.pdbx_description
1 polymer ?
#
loop_
_entity_poly.entity_id
_entity_poly.type
_entity_poly.pdbx_seq_one_letter_code
_entity_poly.pdbx_strand_id
1 'polypeptide(L)'
;LAKLNKELKSEGLIELSIGIGINTGDAVVGNMGSDQRFDYTVLGDSVNLAARLEAQTKEYGVFFMFTEHTLKQIERAEGTVLLDKVAVKGQTEPVSIYTILDNHKYARTIQRMVDFYQDRLWSDCAHQIEILKEHGWNNTLADLYAERISRPMPEGEWDGVDRKTSK
;
A
#
# COMPACT_ATOMS: atom_id res chain seq x y z
N LEU A 1 0.76 5.40 19.22
CA LEU A 1 0.12 6.53 18.51
C LEU A 1 -1.29 6.80 19.08
N ALA A 2 -2.17 5.78 19.22
CA ALA A 2 -3.53 5.96 19.70
C ALA A 2 -3.60 6.64 21.08
N LYS A 3 -2.72 6.25 22.04
CA LYS A 3 -2.63 6.90 23.36
C LYS A 3 -2.22 8.37 23.22
N LEU A 4 -1.18 8.65 22.43
CA LEU A 4 -0.71 10.03 22.19
C LEU A 4 -1.80 10.89 21.55
N ASN A 5 -2.48 10.38 20.52
CA ASN A 5 -3.56 11.11 19.86
C ASN A 5 -4.73 11.42 20.81
N LYS A 6 -5.03 10.53 21.74
CA LYS A 6 -6.03 10.79 22.77
C LYS A 6 -5.62 11.95 23.69
N GLU A 7 -4.35 12.02 24.06
CA GLU A 7 -3.78 13.11 24.84
C GLU A 7 -3.81 14.43 24.05
N LEU A 8 -3.30 14.42 22.81
CA LEU A 8 -3.31 15.59 21.91
C LEU A 8 -4.72 16.14 21.70
N LYS A 9 -5.68 15.27 21.47
CA LYS A 9 -7.09 15.66 21.29
C LYS A 9 -7.67 16.29 22.55
N SER A 10 -7.32 15.78 23.74
CA SER A 10 -7.78 16.36 25.01
C SER A 10 -7.22 17.76 25.27
N GLU A 11 -6.07 18.08 24.65
CA GLU A 11 -5.42 19.38 24.71
C GLU A 11 -5.82 20.32 23.55
N GLY A 12 -6.74 19.90 22.67
CA GLY A 12 -7.17 20.67 21.50
C GLY A 12 -6.13 20.73 20.38
N LEU A 13 -5.14 19.83 20.40
CA LEU A 13 -4.09 19.73 19.38
C LEU A 13 -4.48 18.79 18.26
N ILE A 14 -3.77 18.89 17.12
CA ILE A 14 -3.98 18.07 15.93
C ILE A 14 -3.50 16.63 16.19
N GLU A 15 -4.33 15.65 15.82
CA GLU A 15 -3.97 14.25 15.85
C GLU A 15 -2.86 13.94 14.82
N LEU A 16 -1.89 13.12 15.21
CA LEU A 16 -0.80 12.70 14.34
C LEU A 16 -1.20 11.45 13.56
N SER A 17 -0.82 11.42 12.29
CA SER A 17 -0.90 10.24 11.44
C SER A 17 0.50 9.84 10.98
N ILE A 18 0.78 8.54 10.93
CA ILE A 18 2.04 8.00 10.42
C ILE A 18 1.76 6.99 9.33
N GLY A 19 2.66 6.92 8.35
CA GLY A 19 2.76 5.84 7.39
C GLY A 19 3.95 4.93 7.72
N ILE A 20 3.84 3.64 7.43
CA ILE A 20 4.92 2.68 7.59
C ILE A 20 4.99 1.83 6.33
N GLY A 21 6.14 1.84 5.65
CA GLY A 21 6.45 0.96 4.52
C GLY A 21 7.50 -0.08 4.90
N ILE A 22 7.20 -1.34 4.67
CA ILE A 22 8.11 -2.45 5.01
C ILE A 22 8.43 -3.26 3.75
N ASN A 23 9.71 -3.47 3.50
CA ASN A 23 10.16 -4.35 2.45
C ASN A 23 11.39 -5.15 2.90
N THR A 24 11.48 -6.39 2.44
CA THR A 24 12.63 -7.27 2.68
C THR A 24 13.44 -7.41 1.40
N GLY A 25 14.73 -7.24 1.49
CA GLY A 25 15.65 -7.37 0.36
C GLY A 25 17.06 -6.90 0.70
N ASP A 26 17.97 -7.09 -0.22
CA ASP A 26 19.38 -6.71 -0.04
C ASP A 26 19.55 -5.20 0.06
N ALA A 27 20.46 -4.78 0.93
CA ALA A 27 20.80 -3.39 1.14
C ALA A 27 22.29 -3.24 1.49
N VAL A 28 22.88 -2.13 1.06
CA VAL A 28 24.25 -1.75 1.41
C VAL A 28 24.22 -0.76 2.56
N VAL A 29 24.90 -1.08 3.64
CA VAL A 29 24.95 -0.25 4.84
C VAL A 29 26.38 0.25 5.06
N GLY A 30 26.54 1.54 5.30
CA GLY A 30 27.86 2.12 5.54
C GLY A 30 27.84 3.63 5.67
N ASN A 31 29.05 4.17 5.90
CA ASN A 31 29.24 5.61 5.87
C ASN A 31 29.25 6.10 4.43
N MET A 32 28.37 7.00 4.11
CA MET A 32 28.25 7.59 2.78
C MET A 32 28.26 9.11 2.88
N GLY A 33 28.92 9.76 1.93
CA GLY A 33 29.03 11.20 1.92
C GLY A 33 30.29 11.68 1.24
N SER A 34 30.67 12.93 1.50
CA SER A 34 31.88 13.57 1.06
C SER A 34 32.90 13.63 2.20
N ASP A 35 34.16 14.02 1.90
CA ASP A 35 35.21 14.18 2.89
C ASP A 35 34.86 15.16 4.04
N GLN A 36 33.84 15.99 3.85
CA GLN A 36 33.39 16.97 4.84
C GLN A 36 32.13 16.55 5.63
N ARG A 37 31.38 15.55 5.13
CA ARG A 37 30.15 15.06 5.80
C ARG A 37 29.90 13.60 5.48
N PHE A 38 29.93 12.78 6.52
CA PHE A 38 29.62 11.36 6.46
C PHE A 38 28.32 11.09 7.23
N ASP A 39 27.40 10.42 6.57
CA ASP A 39 26.19 9.92 7.21
C ASP A 39 26.22 8.38 7.14
N TYR A 40 26.03 7.71 8.27
CA TYR A 40 25.86 6.27 8.29
C TYR A 40 24.43 5.97 7.82
N THR A 41 24.32 5.35 6.66
CA THR A 41 23.04 5.18 5.98
C THR A 41 22.94 3.85 5.26
N VAL A 42 21.77 3.58 4.71
CA VAL A 42 21.44 2.36 3.96
C VAL A 42 20.99 2.73 2.55
N LEU A 43 21.54 2.03 1.55
CA LEU A 43 21.18 2.19 0.14
C LEU A 43 20.74 0.84 -0.45
N GLY A 44 19.81 0.90 -1.39
CA GLY A 44 19.35 -0.25 -2.15
C GLY A 44 17.97 -0.03 -2.74
N ASP A 45 17.64 -0.77 -3.79
CA ASP A 45 16.29 -0.73 -4.38
C ASP A 45 15.23 -1.20 -3.39
N SER A 46 15.60 -2.14 -2.51
CA SER A 46 14.74 -2.61 -1.42
C SER A 46 14.39 -1.49 -0.43
N VAL A 47 15.33 -0.60 -0.13
CA VAL A 47 15.14 0.55 0.75
C VAL A 47 14.26 1.60 0.07
N ASN A 48 14.51 1.88 -1.20
CA ASN A 48 13.72 2.81 -2.00
C ASN A 48 12.27 2.33 -2.12
N LEU A 49 12.06 1.02 -2.25
CA LEU A 49 10.72 0.45 -2.30
C LEU A 49 9.98 0.63 -0.97
N ALA A 50 10.63 0.37 0.17
CA ALA A 50 10.04 0.61 1.49
C ALA A 50 9.63 2.08 1.68
N ALA A 51 10.49 3.03 1.29
CA ALA A 51 10.19 4.46 1.36
C ALA A 51 9.00 4.85 0.46
N ARG A 52 8.88 4.25 -0.73
CA ARG A 52 7.71 4.48 -1.61
C ARG A 52 6.42 3.94 -1.01
N LEU A 53 6.46 2.76 -0.39
CA LEU A 53 5.29 2.21 0.30
C LEU A 53 4.85 3.10 1.45
N GLU A 54 5.79 3.60 2.24
CA GLU A 54 5.48 4.56 3.30
C GLU A 54 4.70 5.75 2.74
N ALA A 55 5.22 6.40 1.71
CA ALA A 55 4.57 7.55 1.07
C ALA A 55 3.17 7.22 0.51
N GLN A 56 2.96 6.00 0.04
CA GLN A 56 1.69 5.55 -0.54
C GLN A 56 0.64 5.15 0.51
N THR A 57 1.00 4.91 1.77
CA THR A 57 0.04 4.52 2.81
C THR A 57 -1.17 5.45 2.88
N LYS A 58 -0.95 6.75 2.70
CA LYS A 58 -1.99 7.77 2.68
C LYS A 58 -2.97 7.59 1.50
N GLU A 59 -2.47 7.22 0.34
CA GLU A 59 -3.28 7.00 -0.87
C GLU A 59 -4.20 5.79 -0.71
N TYR A 60 -3.70 4.73 -0.07
CA TYR A 60 -4.48 3.51 0.21
C TYR A 60 -5.30 3.61 1.51
N GLY A 61 -5.14 4.67 2.29
CA GLY A 61 -5.86 4.88 3.55
C GLY A 61 -5.52 3.84 4.63
N VAL A 62 -4.29 3.37 4.66
CA VAL A 62 -3.79 2.39 5.63
C VAL A 62 -2.60 2.95 6.41
N PHE A 63 -2.39 2.45 7.64
CA PHE A 63 -1.26 2.91 8.46
C PHE A 63 0.06 2.29 8.05
N PHE A 64 0.05 1.05 7.55
CA PHE A 64 1.26 0.40 7.08
C PHE A 64 0.98 -0.50 5.88
N MET A 65 2.02 -0.69 5.09
CA MET A 65 2.04 -1.54 3.92
C MET A 65 3.33 -2.34 3.88
N PHE A 66 3.26 -3.54 3.35
CA PHE A 66 4.45 -4.36 3.14
C PHE A 66 4.35 -5.14 1.83
N THR A 67 5.52 -5.54 1.33
CA THR A 67 5.61 -6.27 0.07
C THR A 67 5.43 -7.77 0.23
N GLU A 68 5.20 -8.45 -0.89
CA GLU A 68 5.26 -9.92 -0.94
C GLU A 68 6.62 -10.48 -0.51
N HIS A 69 7.72 -9.72 -0.69
CA HIS A 69 9.05 -10.13 -0.22
C HIS A 69 9.09 -10.24 1.30
N THR A 70 8.45 -9.29 1.99
CA THR A 70 8.29 -9.35 3.44
C THR A 70 7.31 -10.46 3.85
N LEU A 71 6.20 -10.62 3.12
CA LEU A 71 5.21 -11.67 3.40
C LEU A 71 5.83 -13.08 3.39
N LYS A 72 6.73 -13.35 2.45
CA LYS A 72 7.45 -14.63 2.35
C LYS A 72 8.37 -14.92 3.54
N GLN A 73 8.69 -13.93 4.37
CA GLN A 73 9.54 -14.06 5.55
C GLN A 73 8.73 -14.12 6.87
N ILE A 74 7.44 -13.94 6.81
CA ILE A 74 6.56 -13.96 7.99
C ILE A 74 6.03 -15.39 8.16
N GLU A 75 6.26 -16.01 9.34
CA GLU A 75 5.78 -17.35 9.65
C GLU A 75 4.25 -17.42 9.75
N ARG A 76 3.63 -16.33 10.15
CA ARG A 76 2.19 -16.23 10.35
C ARG A 76 1.65 -14.88 9.88
N ALA A 77 0.79 -14.92 8.90
CA ALA A 77 0.23 -13.74 8.25
C ALA A 77 -1.30 -13.66 8.40
N GLU A 78 -1.81 -13.94 9.61
CA GLU A 78 -3.24 -13.85 9.89
C GLU A 78 -3.74 -12.40 9.68
N GLY A 79 -4.86 -12.22 8.98
CA GLY A 79 -5.40 -10.89 8.68
C GLY A 79 -4.71 -10.16 7.51
N THR A 80 -3.75 -10.79 6.86
CA THR A 80 -3.11 -10.23 5.65
C THR A 80 -4.13 -10.08 4.52
N VAL A 81 -4.11 -8.90 3.89
CA VAL A 81 -4.96 -8.57 2.75
C VAL A 81 -4.11 -7.96 1.65
N LEU A 82 -4.28 -8.46 0.44
CA LEU A 82 -3.69 -7.86 -0.76
C LEU A 82 -4.38 -6.51 -1.02
N LEU A 83 -3.58 -5.45 -1.13
CA LEU A 83 -4.07 -4.12 -1.46
C LEU A 83 -3.96 -3.83 -2.96
N ASP A 84 -2.87 -4.28 -3.59
CA ASP A 84 -2.61 -3.97 -5.01
C ASP A 84 -1.38 -4.72 -5.53
N LYS A 85 -1.14 -4.58 -6.86
CA LYS A 85 0.15 -4.84 -7.51
C LYS A 85 0.70 -3.53 -8.06
N VAL A 86 1.93 -3.22 -7.74
CA VAL A 86 2.58 -1.96 -8.13
C VAL A 86 3.78 -2.21 -9.03
N ALA A 87 3.90 -1.42 -10.09
CA ALA A 87 5.11 -1.43 -10.92
C ALA A 87 6.23 -0.70 -10.18
N VAL A 88 7.38 -1.33 -10.08
CA VAL A 88 8.56 -0.76 -9.44
C VAL A 88 9.59 -0.42 -10.51
N LYS A 89 10.06 0.84 -10.50
CA LYS A 89 11.09 1.28 -11.46
C LYS A 89 12.35 0.43 -11.29
N GLY A 90 12.79 -0.18 -12.38
CA GLY A 90 13.99 -1.06 -12.41
C GLY A 90 13.67 -2.54 -12.16
N GLN A 91 12.44 -2.90 -11.85
CA GLN A 91 11.99 -4.30 -11.82
C GLN A 91 11.10 -4.62 -13.02
N THR A 92 11.26 -5.83 -13.54
CA THR A 92 10.46 -6.34 -14.68
C THR A 92 9.08 -6.80 -14.24
N GLU A 93 8.98 -7.34 -13.04
CA GLU A 93 7.74 -7.87 -12.48
C GLU A 93 7.11 -6.91 -11.48
N PRO A 94 5.79 -6.75 -11.50
CA PRO A 94 5.08 -6.00 -10.49
C PRO A 94 5.19 -6.66 -9.12
N VAL A 95 5.22 -5.84 -8.06
CA VAL A 95 5.30 -6.30 -6.67
C VAL A 95 3.92 -6.20 -6.01
N SER A 96 3.47 -7.29 -5.41
CA SER A 96 2.24 -7.31 -4.62
C SER A 96 2.47 -6.64 -3.27
N ILE A 97 1.52 -5.78 -2.88
CA ILE A 97 1.55 -5.02 -1.63
C ILE A 97 0.37 -5.39 -0.75
N TYR A 98 0.64 -5.48 0.54
CA TYR A 98 -0.28 -6.00 1.54
C TYR A 98 -0.39 -5.06 2.75
N THR A 99 -1.47 -5.24 3.50
CA THR A 99 -1.61 -4.75 4.88
C THR A 99 -2.14 -5.87 5.78
N ILE A 100 -2.21 -5.64 7.08
CA ILE A 100 -2.88 -6.53 8.02
C ILE A 100 -4.09 -5.78 8.61
N LEU A 101 -5.22 -6.44 8.63
CA LEU A 101 -6.45 -5.91 9.23
C LEU A 101 -6.77 -6.67 10.52
N ASP A 102 -6.93 -5.95 11.61
CA ASP A 102 -7.39 -6.52 12.87
C ASP A 102 -8.84 -7.02 12.77
N ASN A 103 -9.63 -6.42 11.87
CA ASN A 103 -11.00 -6.79 11.63
C ASN A 103 -11.15 -7.53 10.30
N HIS A 104 -11.29 -8.85 10.37
CA HIS A 104 -11.44 -9.73 9.21
C HIS A 104 -12.75 -9.53 8.42
N LYS A 105 -13.69 -8.73 8.94
CA LYS A 105 -14.98 -8.50 8.29
C LYS A 105 -14.83 -7.99 6.86
N TYR A 106 -13.88 -7.10 6.63
CA TYR A 106 -13.67 -6.46 5.33
C TYR A 106 -12.58 -7.13 4.48
N ALA A 107 -11.75 -7.97 5.09
CA ALA A 107 -10.64 -8.62 4.39
C ALA A 107 -11.10 -9.36 3.12
N ARG A 108 -12.19 -10.10 3.21
CA ARG A 108 -12.77 -10.83 2.07
C ARG A 108 -13.31 -9.90 0.98
N THR A 109 -13.98 -8.82 1.35
CA THR A 109 -14.53 -7.85 0.40
C THR A 109 -13.40 -7.13 -0.34
N ILE A 110 -12.35 -6.73 0.36
CA ILE A 110 -11.16 -6.10 -0.25
C ILE A 110 -10.47 -7.09 -1.18
N GLN A 111 -10.23 -8.32 -0.72
CA GLN A 111 -9.60 -9.34 -1.57
C GLN A 111 -10.38 -9.54 -2.87
N ARG A 112 -11.71 -9.69 -2.79
CA ARG A 112 -12.56 -9.80 -3.98
C ARG A 112 -12.52 -8.57 -4.87
N MET A 113 -12.51 -7.37 -4.28
CA MET A 113 -12.40 -6.13 -5.04
C MET A 113 -11.12 -6.10 -5.86
N VAL A 114 -9.99 -6.46 -5.24
CA VAL A 114 -8.67 -6.52 -5.90
C VAL A 114 -8.64 -7.61 -6.96
N ASP A 115 -9.14 -8.81 -6.67
CA ASP A 115 -9.20 -9.93 -7.61
C ASP A 115 -10.03 -9.55 -8.85
N PHE A 116 -11.22 -9.01 -8.66
CA PHE A 116 -12.08 -8.56 -9.76
C PHE A 116 -11.45 -7.43 -10.58
N TYR A 117 -10.75 -6.51 -9.91
CA TYR A 117 -9.99 -5.49 -10.61
C TYR A 117 -8.87 -6.08 -11.49
N GLN A 118 -8.11 -7.04 -10.96
CA GLN A 118 -7.05 -7.72 -11.70
C GLN A 118 -7.60 -8.53 -12.89
N ASP A 119 -8.79 -9.10 -12.75
CA ASP A 119 -9.47 -9.89 -13.78
C ASP A 119 -10.31 -9.04 -14.76
N ARG A 120 -10.27 -7.71 -14.68
CA ARG A 120 -11.08 -6.77 -15.46
C ARG A 120 -12.60 -6.92 -15.28
N LEU A 121 -13.04 -7.49 -14.18
CA LEU A 121 -14.45 -7.66 -13.85
C LEU A 121 -14.99 -6.38 -13.16
N TRP A 122 -15.07 -5.29 -13.94
CA TRP A 122 -15.35 -3.95 -13.41
C TRP A 122 -16.67 -3.84 -12.67
N SER A 123 -17.73 -4.50 -13.15
CA SER A 123 -19.04 -4.51 -12.49
C SER A 123 -18.98 -5.19 -11.12
N ASP A 124 -18.28 -6.32 -11.03
CA ASP A 124 -18.12 -7.05 -9.77
C ASP A 124 -17.22 -6.27 -8.80
N CYS A 125 -16.15 -5.64 -9.33
CA CYS A 125 -15.31 -4.74 -8.56
C CYS A 125 -16.13 -3.56 -8.00
N ALA A 126 -16.94 -2.90 -8.83
CA ALA A 126 -17.82 -1.80 -8.40
C ALA A 126 -18.78 -2.22 -7.27
N HIS A 127 -19.36 -3.41 -7.36
CA HIS A 127 -20.22 -3.93 -6.31
C HIS A 127 -19.47 -4.12 -4.97
N GLN A 128 -18.21 -4.61 -4.99
CA GLN A 128 -17.42 -4.71 -3.76
C GLN A 128 -17.08 -3.32 -3.19
N ILE A 129 -16.83 -2.34 -4.05
CA ILE A 129 -16.59 -0.94 -3.65
C ILE A 129 -17.82 -0.38 -2.92
N GLU A 130 -19.02 -0.60 -3.44
CA GLU A 130 -20.27 -0.18 -2.81
C GLU A 130 -20.44 -0.79 -1.41
N ILE A 131 -20.19 -2.10 -1.27
CA ILE A 131 -20.24 -2.78 0.03
C ILE A 131 -19.25 -2.15 1.03
N LEU A 132 -18.04 -1.81 0.62
CA LEU A 132 -17.05 -1.16 1.49
C LEU A 132 -17.52 0.23 1.92
N LYS A 133 -18.09 1.01 1.01
CA LYS A 133 -18.60 2.37 1.29
C LYS A 133 -19.80 2.37 2.22
N GLU A 134 -20.75 1.47 2.01
CA GLU A 134 -21.94 1.33 2.87
C GLU A 134 -21.56 1.01 4.33
N HIS A 135 -20.48 0.27 4.54
CA HIS A 135 -20.01 -0.07 5.87
C HIS A 135 -19.05 0.98 6.47
N GLY A 136 -18.72 2.03 5.73
CA GLY A 136 -17.87 3.14 6.19
C GLY A 136 -16.43 2.74 6.51
N TRP A 137 -15.94 1.61 5.96
CA TRP A 137 -14.57 1.18 6.18
C TRP A 137 -13.67 1.66 5.03
N ASN A 138 -12.58 2.35 5.41
CA ASN A 138 -11.54 2.83 4.50
C ASN A 138 -12.07 3.35 3.15
N ASN A 139 -12.86 4.40 3.19
CA ASN A 139 -13.40 5.04 1.98
C ASN A 139 -12.29 5.45 1.00
N THR A 140 -11.08 5.75 1.50
CA THR A 140 -9.93 6.12 0.67
C THR A 140 -9.54 5.00 -0.30
N LEU A 141 -9.46 3.74 0.18
CA LEU A 141 -9.19 2.59 -0.69
C LEU A 141 -10.33 2.36 -1.69
N ALA A 142 -11.58 2.43 -1.22
CA ALA A 142 -12.74 2.28 -2.07
C ALA A 142 -12.82 3.36 -3.16
N ASP A 143 -12.50 4.62 -2.82
CA ASP A 143 -12.46 5.73 -3.77
C ASP A 143 -11.32 5.59 -4.78
N LEU A 144 -10.15 5.12 -4.35
CA LEU A 144 -9.02 4.83 -5.24
C LEU A 144 -9.41 3.82 -6.33
N TYR A 145 -10.05 2.72 -5.96
CA TYR A 145 -10.49 1.71 -6.92
C TYR A 145 -11.67 2.18 -7.77
N ALA A 146 -12.59 2.97 -7.22
CA ALA A 146 -13.68 3.58 -7.98
C ALA A 146 -13.16 4.52 -9.07
N GLU A 147 -12.14 5.33 -8.75
CA GLU A 147 -11.47 6.20 -9.73
C GLU A 147 -10.81 5.36 -10.84
N ARG A 148 -10.10 4.29 -10.48
CA ARG A 148 -9.42 3.43 -11.45
C ARG A 148 -10.36 2.77 -12.45
N ILE A 149 -11.46 2.17 -11.98
CA ILE A 149 -12.44 1.52 -12.86
C ILE A 149 -13.27 2.52 -13.68
N SER A 150 -13.29 3.79 -13.31
CA SER A 150 -13.93 4.86 -14.10
C SER A 150 -13.11 5.35 -15.28
N ARG A 151 -11.81 5.03 -15.33
CA ARG A 151 -10.91 5.41 -16.41
C ARG A 151 -11.14 4.56 -17.66
N PRO A 152 -10.80 5.09 -18.86
CA PRO A 152 -10.77 4.27 -20.07
C PRO A 152 -9.91 3.02 -19.85
N MET A 153 -10.36 1.90 -20.41
CA MET A 153 -9.57 0.66 -20.37
C MET A 153 -8.17 0.89 -20.95
N PRO A 154 -7.12 0.40 -20.28
CA PRO A 154 -5.78 0.42 -20.85
C PRO A 154 -5.74 -0.40 -22.15
N GLU A 155 -5.10 0.12 -23.16
CA GLU A 155 -4.82 -0.60 -24.39
C GLU A 155 -3.73 -1.65 -24.16
N GLY A 156 -3.85 -2.82 -24.77
CA GLY A 156 -2.86 -3.93 -24.69
C GLY A 156 -3.12 -4.96 -23.64
N GLU A 157 -2.07 -5.76 -23.36
CA GLU A 157 -2.11 -6.81 -22.32
C GLU A 157 -2.23 -6.19 -20.93
N TRP A 158 -3.15 -6.75 -20.16
CA TRP A 158 -3.42 -6.33 -18.80
C TRP A 158 -2.79 -7.31 -17.80
N ASP A 159 -1.94 -6.81 -16.94
CA ASP A 159 -1.26 -7.57 -15.88
C ASP A 159 -1.76 -7.25 -14.46
N GLY A 160 -2.90 -6.55 -14.36
CA GLY A 160 -3.49 -6.18 -13.08
C GLY A 160 -2.89 -4.93 -12.43
N VAL A 161 -1.98 -4.23 -13.12
CA VAL A 161 -1.23 -3.10 -12.56
C VAL A 161 -1.75 -1.76 -13.08
N ASP A 162 -2.14 -0.88 -12.17
CA ASP A 162 -2.41 0.52 -12.53
C ASP A 162 -1.08 1.27 -12.69
N ARG A 163 -0.68 1.46 -13.94
CA ARG A 163 0.48 2.29 -14.27
C ARG A 163 0.01 3.72 -14.40
N LYS A 164 0.10 4.47 -13.30
CA LYS A 164 -0.08 5.93 -13.39
C LYS A 164 0.91 6.45 -14.41
N THR A 165 0.42 6.99 -15.52
CA THR A 165 1.21 7.84 -16.39
C THR A 165 1.63 9.05 -15.56
N SER A 166 2.82 8.98 -14.95
CA SER A 166 3.43 10.17 -14.34
C SER A 166 3.66 11.20 -15.45
N LYS A 167 2.96 12.32 -15.34
CA LYS A 167 3.34 13.53 -16.04
C LYS A 167 4.60 14.11 -15.44
#